data_ac6b91c6490c011292e4bd1a6721a89f
#
_entry.id   ac6b91c6490c011292e4bd1a6721a89f
#
_cell.length_a   1.000
_cell.length_b   1.000
_cell.length_c   1.000
_cell.angle_alpha   90.00
_cell.angle_beta   90.00
_cell.angle_gamma   90.00
#
_symmetry.space_group_name_H-M   'P 1'
#
loop_
_entity.id
_entity.type
_entity.pdbx_description
1 polymer ?
#
loop_
_entity_poly.entity_id
_entity_poly.type
_entity_poly.pdbx_seq_one_letter_code
_entity_poly.pdbx_strand_id
1 'polypeptide(L)'
;VVLAFIVPWNVCWVAIRRRGYQVVASALSRRMERRHHAKILVYTGLIDRSRTSHLAAEIRRLHPATHLIMLLDTSGGDISAGLNLLHAISAHPGHVTVRVVDAGWSAGTLVACGADEIVMSPDANLGYTDAIGHVDPSELRVAMVTAAERLGQSIDLVRSRSILSYIVDAITAARIARGTPPAAAAALAERLTMTSEDHWRPLFPEHAAALGLPVSVDREGHAAWFRLACLHGRAT
;
A
#
# COMPACT_ATOMS: atom_id res chain seq x y z
N VAL A 1 51.61 -8.02 3.27
CA VAL A 1 50.46 -8.51 4.07
C VAL A 1 49.24 -8.34 3.20
N VAL A 2 48.80 -9.43 2.55
CA VAL A 2 47.59 -9.46 1.75
C VAL A 2 46.43 -9.75 2.71
N LEU A 3 45.61 -8.75 3.04
CA LEU A 3 44.33 -8.93 3.69
C LEU A 3 43.35 -9.54 2.68
N ALA A 4 43.29 -10.86 2.65
CA ALA A 4 42.23 -11.57 1.96
C ALA A 4 40.91 -11.30 2.69
N PHE A 5 40.04 -10.49 2.12
CA PHE A 5 38.67 -10.36 2.55
C PHE A 5 37.96 -11.69 2.28
N ILE A 6 37.90 -12.54 3.29
CA ILE A 6 37.07 -13.76 3.26
C ILE A 6 35.62 -13.28 3.37
N VAL A 7 34.96 -13.04 2.25
CA VAL A 7 33.49 -12.90 2.21
C VAL A 7 32.93 -14.25 2.61
N PRO A 8 32.15 -14.39 3.69
CA PRO A 8 31.58 -15.67 4.10
C PRO A 8 30.76 -16.28 2.95
N TRP A 9 30.95 -17.55 2.69
CA TRP A 9 30.29 -18.29 1.60
C TRP A 9 28.76 -18.12 1.59
N ASN A 10 28.13 -18.05 2.77
CA ASN A 10 26.71 -17.78 2.94
C ASN A 10 26.27 -16.40 2.36
N VAL A 11 27.07 -15.36 2.52
CA VAL A 11 26.79 -14.02 1.96
C VAL A 11 26.89 -14.03 0.44
N CYS A 12 27.85 -14.75 -0.12
CA CYS A 12 28.00 -14.90 -1.57
C CYS A 12 26.82 -15.67 -2.19
N TRP A 13 26.38 -16.78 -1.57
CA TRP A 13 25.23 -17.55 -2.02
C TRP A 13 23.90 -16.76 -1.94
N VAL A 14 23.70 -15.96 -0.88
CA VAL A 14 22.52 -15.10 -0.77
C VAL A 14 22.52 -14.05 -1.87
N ALA A 15 23.64 -13.41 -2.16
CA ALA A 15 23.75 -12.41 -3.22
C ALA A 15 23.51 -13.01 -4.63
N ILE A 16 24.03 -14.19 -4.91
CA ILE A 16 23.81 -14.90 -6.18
C ILE A 16 22.33 -15.28 -6.34
N ARG A 17 21.69 -15.81 -5.31
CA ARG A 17 20.26 -16.13 -5.31
C ARG A 17 19.39 -14.88 -5.54
N ARG A 18 19.67 -13.79 -4.82
CA ARG A 18 18.95 -12.51 -5.00
C ARG A 18 19.04 -12.00 -6.43
N ARG A 19 20.23 -12.00 -7.04
CA ARG A 19 20.42 -11.62 -8.46
C ARG A 19 19.62 -12.54 -9.40
N GLY A 20 19.60 -13.83 -9.15
CA GLY A 20 18.79 -14.77 -9.91
C GLY A 20 17.30 -14.43 -9.86
N TYR A 21 16.76 -14.17 -8.68
CA TYR A 21 15.36 -13.75 -8.51
C TYR A 21 15.07 -12.41 -9.21
N GLN A 22 15.96 -11.43 -9.12
CA GLN A 22 15.83 -10.15 -9.82
C GLN A 22 15.73 -10.30 -11.33
N VAL A 23 16.58 -11.14 -11.94
CA VAL A 23 16.56 -11.40 -13.37
C VAL A 23 15.24 -12.05 -13.80
N VAL A 24 14.79 -13.07 -13.07
CA VAL A 24 13.52 -13.75 -13.37
C VAL A 24 12.32 -12.83 -13.15
N ALA A 25 12.29 -12.09 -12.06
CA ALA A 25 11.23 -11.11 -11.77
C ALA A 25 11.15 -10.04 -12.87
N SER A 26 12.30 -9.48 -13.28
CA SER A 26 12.37 -8.48 -14.36
C SER A 26 11.93 -9.04 -15.71
N ALA A 27 12.28 -10.27 -16.04
CA ALA A 27 11.85 -10.92 -17.27
C ALA A 27 10.33 -11.16 -17.27
N LEU A 28 9.78 -11.62 -16.15
CA LEU A 28 8.35 -11.84 -15.99
C LEU A 28 7.58 -10.50 -16.04
N SER A 29 8.06 -9.48 -15.34
CA SER A 29 7.47 -8.13 -15.38
C SER A 29 7.40 -7.60 -16.80
N ARG A 30 8.51 -7.61 -17.56
CA ARG A 30 8.52 -7.17 -18.97
C ARG A 30 7.56 -7.95 -19.85
N ARG A 31 7.40 -9.27 -19.63
CA ARG A 31 6.43 -10.08 -20.37
C ARG A 31 5.00 -9.65 -20.04
N MET A 32 4.71 -9.40 -18.78
CA MET A 32 3.40 -8.95 -18.33
C MET A 32 3.10 -7.52 -18.78
N GLU A 33 4.09 -6.61 -18.73
CA GLU A 33 3.96 -5.24 -19.28
C GLU A 33 3.54 -5.25 -20.74
N ARG A 34 4.18 -6.10 -21.58
CA ARG A 34 3.77 -6.26 -22.99
C ARG A 34 2.37 -6.82 -23.15
N ARG A 35 1.99 -7.80 -22.32
CA ARG A 35 0.68 -8.45 -22.39
C ARG A 35 -0.46 -7.51 -21.99
N HIS A 36 -0.23 -6.67 -21.00
CA HIS A 36 -1.23 -5.75 -20.44
C HIS A 36 -1.13 -4.34 -21.02
N HIS A 37 -0.16 -4.08 -21.90
CA HIS A 37 0.14 -2.74 -22.45
C HIS A 37 0.22 -1.68 -21.34
N ALA A 38 0.89 -2.03 -20.24
CA ALA A 38 0.97 -1.24 -19.02
C ALA A 38 2.39 -1.23 -18.44
N LYS A 39 2.75 -0.20 -17.73
CA LYS A 39 3.93 -0.20 -16.85
C LYS A 39 3.58 -0.91 -15.56
N ILE A 40 4.41 -1.88 -15.14
CA ILE A 40 4.21 -2.61 -13.89
C ILE A 40 5.25 -2.15 -12.87
N LEU A 41 4.77 -1.65 -11.73
CA LEU A 41 5.58 -1.41 -10.55
C LEU A 41 5.20 -2.40 -9.46
N VAL A 42 6.18 -2.92 -8.72
CA VAL A 42 5.95 -3.95 -7.69
C VAL A 42 6.39 -3.42 -6.34
N TYR A 43 5.51 -3.50 -5.37
CA TYR A 43 5.81 -3.24 -3.97
C TYR A 43 5.47 -4.46 -3.12
N THR A 44 6.47 -4.99 -2.41
CA THR A 44 6.31 -6.10 -1.47
C THR A 44 6.98 -5.80 -0.14
N GLY A 45 6.40 -6.27 0.96
CA GLY A 45 6.89 -6.04 2.32
C GLY A 45 6.44 -4.72 2.93
N LEU A 46 7.06 -4.30 4.03
CA LEU A 46 6.66 -3.10 4.78
C LEU A 46 6.84 -1.81 3.96
N ILE A 47 5.85 -0.94 4.06
CA ILE A 47 5.90 0.38 3.43
C ILE A 47 6.89 1.26 4.19
N ASP A 48 7.93 1.72 3.48
CA ASP A 48 8.98 2.56 3.98
C ASP A 48 9.23 3.78 3.08
N ARG A 49 9.83 4.82 3.66
CA ARG A 49 10.03 6.11 2.99
C ARG A 49 11.00 6.05 1.82
N SER A 50 12.04 5.24 1.91
CA SER A 50 13.05 5.14 0.86
C SER A 50 12.47 4.56 -0.43
N ARG A 51 11.86 3.38 -0.32
CA ARG A 51 11.29 2.66 -1.47
C ARG A 51 10.11 3.40 -2.08
N THR A 52 9.22 3.97 -1.27
CA THR A 52 8.07 4.75 -1.77
C THR A 52 8.50 6.03 -2.46
N SER A 53 9.56 6.70 -1.99
CA SER A 53 10.10 7.90 -2.66
C SER A 53 10.65 7.57 -4.05
N HIS A 54 11.34 6.43 -4.20
CA HIS A 54 11.81 5.96 -5.51
C HIS A 54 10.65 5.65 -6.46
N LEU A 55 9.65 4.91 -6.00
CA LEU A 55 8.46 4.58 -6.81
C LEU A 55 7.65 5.81 -7.18
N ALA A 56 7.43 6.72 -6.23
CA ALA A 56 6.74 7.98 -6.51
C ALA A 56 7.49 8.83 -7.55
N ALA A 57 8.82 8.85 -7.50
CA ALA A 57 9.63 9.52 -8.52
C ALA A 57 9.55 8.81 -9.89
N GLU A 58 9.48 7.48 -9.92
CA GLU A 58 9.29 6.71 -11.15
C GLU A 58 7.90 6.99 -11.75
N ILE A 59 6.84 6.97 -10.95
CA ILE A 59 5.46 7.29 -11.39
C ILE A 59 5.41 8.68 -12.01
N ARG A 60 5.99 9.70 -11.36
CA ARG A 60 6.01 11.07 -11.88
C ARG A 60 6.76 11.25 -13.22
N ARG A 61 7.63 10.31 -13.59
CA ARG A 61 8.36 10.31 -14.86
C ARG A 61 7.63 9.55 -15.97
N LEU A 62 6.56 8.82 -15.65
CA LEU A 62 5.81 8.10 -16.66
C LEU A 62 5.13 9.08 -17.62
N HIS A 63 5.01 8.65 -18.88
CA HIS A 63 4.21 9.41 -19.84
C HIS A 63 2.75 9.48 -19.38
N PRO A 64 2.07 10.63 -19.47
CA PRO A 64 0.71 10.82 -18.96
C PRO A 64 -0.32 9.80 -19.44
N ALA A 65 -0.15 9.26 -20.65
CA ALA A 65 -1.06 8.24 -21.20
C ALA A 65 -0.68 6.80 -20.82
N THR A 66 0.35 6.60 -19.98
CA THR A 66 0.76 5.25 -19.59
C THR A 66 -0.26 4.64 -18.63
N HIS A 67 -0.78 3.45 -18.96
CA HIS A 67 -1.48 2.64 -17.98
C HIS A 67 -0.48 2.12 -16.94
N LEU A 68 -0.71 2.43 -15.68
CA LEU A 68 0.11 1.98 -14.55
C LEU A 68 -0.59 0.82 -13.84
N ILE A 69 0.11 -0.29 -13.66
CA ILE A 69 -0.31 -1.37 -12.74
C ILE A 69 0.66 -1.39 -11.57
N MET A 70 0.15 -1.11 -10.38
CA MET A 70 0.90 -1.26 -9.13
C MET A 70 0.54 -2.60 -8.51
N LEU A 71 1.49 -3.54 -8.51
CA LEU A 71 1.35 -4.80 -7.78
C LEU A 71 1.72 -4.58 -6.31
N LEU A 72 0.80 -4.85 -5.42
CA LEU A 72 0.91 -4.57 -3.99
C LEU A 72 0.75 -5.86 -3.18
N ASP A 73 1.72 -6.09 -2.28
CA ASP A 73 1.70 -7.15 -1.28
C ASP A 73 2.40 -6.63 -0.01
N THR A 74 1.62 -6.13 0.95
CA THR A 74 2.14 -5.42 2.13
C THR A 74 1.22 -5.55 3.34
N SER A 75 1.82 -5.70 4.50
CA SER A 75 1.12 -5.59 5.79
C SER A 75 0.99 -4.15 6.30
N GLY A 76 1.36 -3.14 5.48
CA GLY A 76 1.35 -1.73 5.86
C GLY A 76 2.73 -1.18 6.19
N GLY A 77 2.79 -0.16 7.04
CA GLY A 77 4.04 0.48 7.45
C GLY A 77 3.90 1.98 7.67
N ASP A 78 4.91 2.76 7.27
CA ASP A 78 4.94 4.22 7.47
C ASP A 78 3.80 4.92 6.73
N ILE A 79 2.91 5.56 7.47
CA ILE A 79 1.73 6.27 6.94
C ILE A 79 2.15 7.40 6.01
N SER A 80 3.19 8.16 6.36
CA SER A 80 3.67 9.28 5.54
C SER A 80 4.22 8.78 4.21
N ALA A 81 4.87 7.63 4.21
CA ALA A 81 5.32 6.95 3.00
C ALA A 81 4.16 6.45 2.13
N GLY A 82 3.13 5.87 2.76
CA GLY A 82 1.89 5.49 2.10
C GLY A 82 1.17 6.67 1.45
N LEU A 83 1.04 7.79 2.16
CA LEU A 83 0.45 9.03 1.66
C LEU A 83 1.23 9.63 0.49
N ASN A 84 2.57 9.58 0.52
CA ASN A 84 3.40 10.04 -0.61
C ASN A 84 3.12 9.21 -1.88
N LEU A 85 2.97 7.90 -1.73
CA LEU A 85 2.68 7.02 -2.84
C LEU A 85 1.21 7.16 -3.31
N LEU A 86 0.24 7.29 -2.40
CA LEU A 86 -1.14 7.66 -2.70
C LEU A 86 -1.19 8.90 -3.57
N HIS A 87 -0.49 9.98 -3.16
CA HIS A 87 -0.46 11.23 -3.91
C HIS A 87 0.16 11.06 -5.31
N ALA A 88 1.27 10.33 -5.42
CA ALA A 88 1.90 10.08 -6.71
C ALA A 88 1.00 9.28 -7.67
N ILE A 89 0.29 8.27 -7.14
CA ILE A 89 -0.66 7.44 -7.90
C ILE A 89 -1.86 8.29 -8.32
N SER A 90 -2.52 9.00 -7.40
CA SER A 90 -3.71 9.78 -7.70
C SER A 90 -3.45 10.96 -8.64
N ALA A 91 -2.23 11.49 -8.67
CA ALA A 91 -1.80 12.56 -9.58
C ALA A 91 -1.41 12.04 -10.98
N HIS A 92 -1.24 10.73 -11.19
CA HIS A 92 -0.91 10.20 -12.51
C HIS A 92 -2.11 10.32 -13.45
N PRO A 93 -1.98 11.00 -14.63
CA PRO A 93 -3.14 11.25 -15.50
C PRO A 93 -3.67 10.01 -16.23
N GLY A 94 -2.80 8.99 -16.42
CA GLY A 94 -3.19 7.74 -17.06
C GLY A 94 -4.00 6.84 -16.12
N HIS A 95 -4.58 5.80 -16.68
CA HIS A 95 -5.31 4.80 -15.89
C HIS A 95 -4.38 4.08 -14.92
N VAL A 96 -4.81 3.95 -13.66
CA VAL A 96 -4.06 3.25 -12.62
C VAL A 96 -4.86 2.09 -12.06
N THR A 97 -4.28 0.90 -12.16
CA THR A 97 -4.78 -0.31 -11.49
C THR A 97 -3.86 -0.65 -10.32
N VAL A 98 -4.40 -0.79 -9.12
CA VAL A 98 -3.68 -1.42 -8.00
C VAL A 98 -4.10 -2.88 -7.91
N ARG A 99 -3.14 -3.81 -8.01
CA ARG A 99 -3.39 -5.24 -7.84
C ARG A 99 -2.93 -5.71 -6.47
N VAL A 100 -3.85 -6.25 -5.68
CA VAL A 100 -3.56 -6.85 -4.37
C VAL A 100 -3.61 -8.37 -4.53
N VAL A 101 -2.48 -9.04 -4.27
CA VAL A 101 -2.38 -10.49 -4.50
C VAL A 101 -2.53 -11.32 -3.23
N ASP A 102 -2.17 -10.75 -2.09
CA ASP A 102 -2.34 -11.37 -0.77
C ASP A 102 -2.85 -10.31 0.22
N ALA A 103 -2.02 -9.36 0.59
CA ALA A 103 -2.38 -8.33 1.56
C ALA A 103 -2.09 -6.91 1.05
N GLY A 104 -2.97 -5.96 1.42
CA GLY A 104 -2.78 -4.52 1.20
C GLY A 104 -3.22 -3.72 2.41
N TRP A 105 -2.65 -4.00 3.61
CA TRP A 105 -3.17 -3.50 4.88
C TRP A 105 -2.71 -2.09 5.20
N SER A 106 -3.51 -1.35 5.98
CA SER A 106 -3.18 -0.05 6.56
C SER A 106 -2.65 0.94 5.50
N ALA A 107 -1.36 1.31 5.56
CA ALA A 107 -0.72 2.16 4.55
C ALA A 107 -0.81 1.57 3.12
N GLY A 108 -0.97 0.23 2.96
CA GLY A 108 -1.25 -0.41 1.67
C GLY A 108 -2.64 -0.06 1.14
N THR A 109 -3.65 0.00 2.00
CA THR A 109 -4.99 0.46 1.63
C THR A 109 -4.99 1.94 1.23
N LEU A 110 -4.19 2.78 1.91
CA LEU A 110 -3.99 4.18 1.46
C LEU A 110 -3.50 4.22 0.01
N VAL A 111 -2.49 3.43 -0.32
CA VAL A 111 -1.96 3.35 -1.69
C VAL A 111 -3.06 2.92 -2.67
N ALA A 112 -3.84 1.89 -2.32
CA ALA A 112 -4.93 1.39 -3.16
C ALA A 112 -6.02 2.45 -3.41
N CYS A 113 -6.31 3.33 -2.45
CA CYS A 113 -7.30 4.40 -2.61
C CYS A 113 -6.96 5.40 -3.73
N GLY A 114 -5.72 5.47 -4.19
CA GLY A 114 -5.30 6.33 -5.32
C GLY A 114 -5.62 5.78 -6.70
N ALA A 115 -6.06 4.55 -6.82
CA ALA A 115 -6.28 3.87 -8.10
C ALA A 115 -7.65 4.15 -8.73
N ASP A 116 -7.75 4.01 -10.05
CA ASP A 116 -9.03 3.96 -10.76
C ASP A 116 -9.73 2.63 -10.51
N GLU A 117 -8.94 1.54 -10.43
CA GLU A 117 -9.42 0.19 -10.19
C GLU A 117 -8.52 -0.53 -9.20
N ILE A 118 -9.13 -1.31 -8.31
CA ILE A 118 -8.42 -2.22 -7.38
C ILE A 118 -8.77 -3.64 -7.79
N VAL A 119 -7.79 -4.39 -8.30
CA VAL A 119 -7.99 -5.78 -8.67
C VAL A 119 -7.43 -6.67 -7.58
N MET A 120 -8.28 -7.45 -6.93
CA MET A 120 -7.90 -8.33 -5.83
C MET A 120 -7.91 -9.78 -6.25
N SER A 121 -6.95 -10.58 -5.75
CA SER A 121 -7.09 -12.03 -5.77
C SER A 121 -8.28 -12.47 -4.91
N PRO A 122 -8.88 -13.64 -5.13
CA PRO A 122 -10.07 -14.06 -4.39
C PRO A 122 -9.90 -14.06 -2.87
N ASP A 123 -8.72 -14.43 -2.39
CA ASP A 123 -8.38 -14.53 -0.96
C ASP A 123 -7.60 -13.31 -0.45
N ALA A 124 -7.33 -12.32 -1.33
CA ALA A 124 -6.63 -11.12 -0.94
C ALA A 124 -7.50 -10.23 -0.05
N ASN A 125 -6.84 -9.43 0.78
CA ASN A 125 -7.54 -8.53 1.68
C ASN A 125 -6.83 -7.18 1.81
N LEU A 126 -7.62 -6.15 2.10
CA LEU A 126 -7.21 -4.83 2.54
C LEU A 126 -7.41 -4.73 4.05
N GLY A 127 -6.98 -3.63 4.66
CA GLY A 127 -7.22 -3.34 6.06
C GLY A 127 -7.69 -1.91 6.27
N TYR A 128 -8.14 -1.59 7.48
CA TYR A 128 -8.46 -0.23 7.86
C TYR A 128 -7.21 0.64 7.95
N THR A 129 -7.37 1.95 7.76
CA THR A 129 -6.25 2.92 7.64
C THR A 129 -6.09 3.81 8.86
N ASP A 130 -6.63 3.40 10.00
CA ASP A 130 -6.47 4.12 11.24
C ASP A 130 -4.99 4.25 11.66
N ALA A 131 -4.61 5.39 12.18
CA ALA A 131 -3.21 5.69 12.54
C ALA A 131 -2.73 4.95 13.82
N ILE A 132 -3.53 4.05 14.39
CA ILE A 132 -3.39 3.55 15.76
C ILE A 132 -3.05 2.05 15.80
N GLY A 133 -2.48 1.51 14.78
CA GLY A 133 -2.30 0.10 14.46
C GLY A 133 -1.62 -0.85 15.45
N HIS A 134 -1.53 -0.53 16.76
CA HIS A 134 -0.98 -1.45 17.76
C HIS A 134 -1.60 -1.34 19.17
N VAL A 135 -2.65 -0.54 19.35
CA VAL A 135 -3.30 -0.39 20.66
C VAL A 135 -4.80 -0.55 20.46
N ASP A 136 -5.41 -1.43 21.26
CA ASP A 136 -6.87 -1.54 21.32
C ASP A 136 -7.47 -0.13 21.49
N PRO A 137 -8.43 0.28 20.65
CA PRO A 137 -9.06 1.60 20.76
C PRO A 137 -9.64 1.89 22.16
N SER A 138 -10.08 0.87 22.89
CA SER A 138 -10.54 0.99 24.26
C SER A 138 -9.38 1.18 25.24
N GLU A 139 -8.29 0.46 25.08
CA GLU A 139 -7.08 0.63 25.88
C GLU A 139 -6.38 1.96 25.57
N LEU A 140 -6.33 2.35 24.29
CA LEU A 140 -5.81 3.65 23.90
C LEU A 140 -6.64 4.78 24.50
N ARG A 141 -7.98 4.68 24.44
CA ARG A 141 -8.86 5.70 25.05
C ARG A 141 -8.62 5.81 26.55
N VAL A 142 -8.48 4.68 27.26
CA VAL A 142 -8.16 4.66 28.69
C VAL A 142 -6.75 5.19 28.94
N ALA A 143 -5.74 4.74 28.17
CA ALA A 143 -4.36 5.22 28.30
C ALA A 143 -4.24 6.72 27.98
N MET A 144 -4.96 7.22 26.97
CA MET A 144 -4.97 8.64 26.59
C MET A 144 -5.68 9.52 27.61
N VAL A 145 -6.82 9.07 28.19
CA VAL A 145 -7.51 9.77 29.27
C VAL A 145 -6.60 9.80 30.51
N THR A 146 -6.01 8.67 30.88
CA THR A 146 -5.12 8.58 32.05
C THR A 146 -3.83 9.37 31.86
N ALA A 147 -3.26 9.41 30.64
CA ALA A 147 -2.09 10.21 30.31
C ALA A 147 -2.41 11.71 30.27
N ALA A 148 -3.55 12.10 29.71
CA ALA A 148 -4.03 13.48 29.70
C ALA A 148 -4.26 14.00 31.13
N GLU A 149 -4.87 13.18 31.99
CA GLU A 149 -5.09 13.50 33.39
C GLU A 149 -3.78 13.61 34.19
N ARG A 150 -2.79 12.73 33.92
CA ARG A 150 -1.49 12.73 34.65
C ARG A 150 -0.52 13.79 34.18
N LEU A 151 -0.55 14.19 32.92
CA LEU A 151 0.46 15.05 32.31
C LEU A 151 -0.06 16.47 32.01
N GLY A 152 -1.36 16.74 32.19
CA GLY A 152 -1.96 18.02 31.78
C GLY A 152 -1.72 18.34 30.29
N GLN A 153 -1.47 17.33 29.46
CA GLN A 153 -1.08 17.50 28.06
C GLN A 153 -2.13 16.91 27.13
N SER A 154 -2.77 17.78 26.39
CA SER A 154 -3.70 17.45 25.29
C SER A 154 -2.97 17.14 23.95
N ILE A 155 -1.64 17.01 23.95
CA ILE A 155 -0.80 17.06 22.72
C ILE A 155 -1.01 15.84 21.83
N ASP A 156 -1.15 14.63 22.37
CA ASP A 156 -1.24 13.43 21.54
C ASP A 156 -2.63 13.20 20.94
N LEU A 157 -3.69 13.59 21.63
CA LEU A 157 -5.07 13.54 21.11
C LEU A 157 -5.25 14.50 19.93
N VAL A 158 -4.72 15.71 20.05
CA VAL A 158 -4.75 16.71 18.96
C VAL A 158 -3.92 16.23 17.77
N ARG A 159 -2.76 15.64 18.02
CA ARG A 159 -1.87 15.12 16.97
C ARG A 159 -2.47 13.90 16.26
N SER A 160 -3.05 12.96 17.00
CA SER A 160 -3.71 11.78 16.42
C SER A 160 -4.96 12.19 15.64
N ARG A 161 -5.78 13.11 16.15
CA ARG A 161 -6.90 13.68 15.40
C ARG A 161 -6.45 14.40 14.13
N SER A 162 -5.34 15.15 14.18
CA SER A 162 -4.77 15.83 13.02
C SER A 162 -4.29 14.85 11.97
N ILE A 163 -3.66 13.73 12.37
CA ILE A 163 -3.21 12.68 11.44
C ILE A 163 -4.43 11.99 10.81
N LEU A 164 -5.42 11.60 11.59
CA LEU A 164 -6.64 10.95 11.08
C LEU A 164 -7.39 11.88 10.12
N SER A 165 -7.57 13.15 10.48
CA SER A 165 -8.18 14.15 9.60
C SER A 165 -7.41 14.28 8.29
N TYR A 166 -6.09 14.34 8.37
CA TYR A 166 -5.24 14.41 7.17
C TYR A 166 -5.36 13.16 6.28
N ILE A 167 -5.48 11.97 6.86
CA ILE A 167 -5.71 10.72 6.11
C ILE A 167 -7.08 10.77 5.42
N VAL A 168 -8.13 11.18 6.13
CA VAL A 168 -9.48 11.34 5.56
C VAL A 168 -9.45 12.31 4.39
N ASP A 169 -8.83 13.48 4.55
CA ASP A 169 -8.71 14.48 3.50
C ASP A 169 -7.93 13.94 2.28
N ALA A 170 -6.84 13.23 2.52
CA ALA A 170 -6.01 12.67 1.46
C ALA A 170 -6.74 11.58 0.66
N ILE A 171 -7.44 10.65 1.33
CA ILE A 171 -8.27 9.63 0.66
C ILE A 171 -9.40 10.30 -0.11
N THR A 172 -10.09 11.25 0.52
CA THR A 172 -11.20 11.99 -0.10
C THR A 172 -10.73 12.68 -1.39
N ALA A 173 -9.63 13.44 -1.33
CA ALA A 173 -9.06 14.12 -2.48
C ALA A 173 -8.65 13.15 -3.59
N ALA A 174 -7.99 12.04 -3.23
CA ALA A 174 -7.57 11.01 -4.18
C ALA A 174 -8.77 10.37 -4.89
N ARG A 175 -9.84 10.05 -4.15
CA ARG A 175 -11.06 9.46 -4.73
C ARG A 175 -11.83 10.44 -5.62
N ILE A 176 -11.88 11.72 -5.24
CA ILE A 176 -12.48 12.76 -6.09
C ILE A 176 -11.68 12.90 -7.39
N ALA A 177 -10.34 12.91 -7.32
CA ALA A 177 -9.47 12.95 -8.50
C ALA A 177 -9.69 11.76 -9.45
N ARG A 178 -10.17 10.63 -8.92
CA ARG A 178 -10.55 9.42 -9.68
C ARG A 178 -12.04 9.33 -10.01
N GLY A 179 -12.77 10.44 -9.93
CA GLY A 179 -14.16 10.55 -10.38
C GLY A 179 -15.20 10.07 -9.36
N THR A 180 -14.83 9.76 -8.12
CA THR A 180 -15.82 9.47 -7.06
C THR A 180 -16.53 10.74 -6.64
N PRO A 181 -17.86 10.77 -6.54
CA PRO A 181 -18.59 11.94 -6.05
C PRO A 181 -18.11 12.37 -4.66
N PRO A 182 -17.97 13.69 -4.38
CA PRO A 182 -17.37 14.20 -3.15
C PRO A 182 -17.96 13.62 -1.86
N ALA A 183 -19.29 13.54 -1.76
CA ALA A 183 -19.96 12.98 -0.58
C ALA A 183 -19.64 11.49 -0.38
N ALA A 184 -19.59 10.70 -1.47
CA ALA A 184 -19.24 9.30 -1.42
C ALA A 184 -17.75 9.09 -1.07
N ALA A 185 -16.86 9.95 -1.59
CA ALA A 185 -15.44 9.92 -1.29
C ALA A 185 -15.17 10.21 0.20
N ALA A 186 -15.83 11.23 0.76
CA ALA A 186 -15.71 11.57 2.18
C ALA A 186 -16.24 10.43 3.08
N ALA A 187 -17.45 9.90 2.78
CA ALA A 187 -18.02 8.81 3.55
C ALA A 187 -17.15 7.54 3.50
N LEU A 188 -16.55 7.22 2.36
CA LEU A 188 -15.59 6.11 2.24
C LEU A 188 -14.35 6.36 3.10
N ALA A 189 -13.77 7.55 3.01
CA ALA A 189 -12.56 7.89 3.77
C ALA A 189 -12.79 7.81 5.28
N GLU A 190 -13.92 8.32 5.77
CA GLU A 190 -14.31 8.21 7.17
C GLU A 190 -14.48 6.75 7.61
N ARG A 191 -15.17 5.94 6.82
CA ARG A 191 -15.39 4.51 7.13
C ARG A 191 -14.10 3.70 7.14
N LEU A 192 -13.10 4.05 6.33
CA LEU A 192 -11.79 3.39 6.33
C LEU A 192 -10.90 3.85 7.48
N THR A 193 -11.09 5.06 8.00
CA THR A 193 -10.12 5.71 8.90
C THR A 193 -10.65 5.88 10.33
N MET A 194 -11.93 6.24 10.48
CA MET A 194 -12.54 6.55 11.78
C MET A 194 -13.51 5.46 12.25
N THR A 195 -13.21 4.23 11.94
CA THR A 195 -14.03 3.10 12.38
C THR A 195 -13.73 2.72 13.82
N SER A 196 -14.76 2.22 14.53
CA SER A 196 -14.58 1.49 15.79
C SER A 196 -14.27 0.01 15.58
N GLU A 197 -14.15 -0.41 14.31
CA GLU A 197 -13.81 -1.77 13.96
C GLU A 197 -12.34 -2.07 14.29
N ASP A 198 -12.05 -3.34 14.51
CA ASP A 198 -10.70 -3.80 14.77
C ASP A 198 -9.80 -3.52 13.57
N HIS A 199 -8.67 -2.84 13.79
CA HIS A 199 -7.63 -2.59 12.79
C HIS A 199 -7.23 -3.84 12.02
N TRP A 200 -7.24 -4.99 12.69
CA TRP A 200 -6.85 -6.27 12.14
C TRP A 200 -7.97 -7.00 11.40
N ARG A 201 -9.17 -6.42 11.33
CA ARG A 201 -10.26 -7.01 10.59
C ARG A 201 -10.00 -6.93 9.08
N PRO A 202 -9.86 -8.08 8.38
CA PRO A 202 -9.60 -8.08 6.95
C PRO A 202 -10.81 -7.59 6.16
N LEU A 203 -10.56 -6.76 5.18
CA LEU A 203 -11.53 -6.34 4.17
C LEU A 203 -11.33 -7.19 2.92
N PHE A 204 -12.02 -8.31 2.83
CA PHE A 204 -12.09 -9.13 1.62
C PHE A 204 -12.75 -8.36 0.47
N PRO A 205 -12.60 -8.82 -0.79
CA PRO A 205 -13.07 -8.05 -1.96
C PRO A 205 -14.51 -7.56 -1.85
N GLU A 206 -15.44 -8.39 -1.39
CA GLU A 206 -16.84 -8.03 -1.20
C GLU A 206 -17.05 -6.95 -0.14
N HIS A 207 -16.30 -7.00 0.96
CA HIS A 207 -16.36 -5.99 2.03
C HIS A 207 -15.78 -4.66 1.55
N ALA A 208 -14.65 -4.69 0.83
CA ALA A 208 -14.02 -3.51 0.28
C ALA A 208 -14.93 -2.83 -0.78
N ALA A 209 -15.59 -3.61 -1.63
CA ALA A 209 -16.58 -3.12 -2.59
C ALA A 209 -17.81 -2.51 -1.89
N ALA A 210 -18.32 -3.15 -0.82
CA ALA A 210 -19.46 -2.64 -0.02
C ALA A 210 -19.13 -1.33 0.71
N LEU A 211 -17.85 -1.07 1.00
CA LEU A 211 -17.39 0.21 1.50
C LEU A 211 -17.39 1.31 0.43
N GLY A 212 -17.40 0.96 -0.84
CA GLY A 212 -17.37 1.91 -1.96
C GLY A 212 -16.02 2.00 -2.67
N LEU A 213 -15.08 1.10 -2.39
CA LEU A 213 -13.85 0.98 -3.16
C LEU A 213 -14.12 0.38 -4.55
N PRO A 214 -13.42 0.80 -5.62
CA PRO A 214 -13.62 0.29 -6.98
C PRO A 214 -12.94 -1.07 -7.15
N VAL A 215 -13.45 -2.09 -6.47
CA VAL A 215 -12.85 -3.43 -6.41
C VAL A 215 -13.44 -4.34 -7.47
N SER A 216 -12.55 -5.05 -8.17
CA SER A 216 -12.85 -6.22 -9.00
C SER A 216 -12.03 -7.44 -8.54
N VAL A 217 -12.50 -8.67 -8.87
CA VAL A 217 -11.84 -9.91 -8.44
C VAL A 217 -11.25 -10.63 -9.65
N ASP A 218 -9.94 -10.86 -9.62
CA ASP A 218 -9.25 -11.67 -10.63
C ASP A 218 -9.24 -13.15 -10.21
N ARG A 219 -10.15 -13.94 -10.78
CA ARG A 219 -10.25 -15.38 -10.51
C ARG A 219 -9.31 -16.24 -11.35
N GLU A 220 -8.86 -15.74 -12.50
CA GLU A 220 -8.13 -16.55 -13.48
C GLU A 220 -6.64 -16.19 -13.56
N GLY A 221 -6.29 -14.92 -13.45
CA GLY A 221 -4.93 -14.40 -13.68
C GLY A 221 -4.04 -14.32 -12.43
N HIS A 222 -4.60 -14.49 -11.23
CA HIS A 222 -3.92 -14.20 -9.95
C HIS A 222 -2.59 -14.95 -9.76
N ALA A 223 -2.49 -16.20 -10.24
CA ALA A 223 -1.29 -17.03 -10.04
C ALA A 223 -0.02 -16.42 -10.66
N ALA A 224 -0.13 -15.75 -11.82
CA ALA A 224 1.02 -15.09 -12.45
C ALA A 224 1.46 -13.85 -11.67
N TRP A 225 0.51 -13.09 -11.14
CA TRP A 225 0.75 -11.90 -10.32
C TRP A 225 1.34 -12.26 -8.96
N PHE A 226 0.79 -13.29 -8.30
CA PHE A 226 1.33 -13.84 -7.05
C PHE A 226 2.79 -14.30 -7.24
N ARG A 227 3.08 -15.02 -8.34
CA ARG A 227 4.45 -15.44 -8.66
C ARG A 227 5.39 -14.25 -8.81
N LEU A 228 4.95 -13.16 -9.47
CA LEU A 228 5.73 -11.94 -9.63
C LEU A 228 6.03 -11.29 -8.26
N ALA A 229 5.02 -11.18 -7.39
CA ALA A 229 5.20 -10.66 -6.03
C ALA A 229 6.20 -11.49 -5.22
N CYS A 230 6.04 -12.81 -5.22
CA CYS A 230 6.97 -13.73 -4.53
C CYS A 230 8.41 -13.61 -5.03
N LEU A 231 8.62 -13.52 -6.35
CA LEU A 231 9.95 -13.37 -6.92
C LEU A 231 10.57 -12.02 -6.54
N HIS A 232 9.77 -10.96 -6.54
CA HIS A 232 10.22 -9.63 -6.15
C HIS A 232 10.57 -9.59 -4.65
N GLY A 233 9.72 -10.11 -3.76
CA GLY A 233 9.98 -10.14 -2.34
C GLY A 233 11.21 -10.97 -1.94
N ARG A 234 11.59 -11.98 -2.75
CA ARG A 234 12.85 -12.74 -2.54
C ARG A 234 14.08 -12.03 -3.12
N ALA A 235 13.89 -11.06 -3.98
CA ALA A 235 14.94 -10.28 -4.61
C ALA A 235 15.34 -9.03 -3.80
N THR A 236 14.41 -8.50 -3.01
CA THR A 236 14.60 -7.38 -2.08
C THR A 236 15.06 -7.84 -0.71
#